data_373b9fdf4db3bb9e3dbbb2b5d5923daa
#
_entry.id   373b9fdf4db3bb9e3dbbb2b5d5923daa
#
_cell.length_a   1.000
_cell.length_b   1.000
_cell.length_c   1.000
_cell.angle_alpha   90.00
_cell.angle_beta   90.00
_cell.angle_gamma   90.00
#
_symmetry.space_group_name_H-M   'P 1'
#
loop_
_entity.id
_entity.type
_entity.pdbx_description
1 polymer ?
#
loop_
_entity_poly.entity_id
_entity_poly.type
_entity_poly.pdbx_seq_one_letter_code
_entity_poly.pdbx_strand_id
1 'polypeptide(L)' 'MTIREFNEQFEELSRQFGLHDVLNTFNLHLTKRIHDLQEKDTDTKEEYNDDLREIDNLEYLQEQIVLVLNGLTKLGYVK' A
#
# COMPACT_ATOMS: atom_id res chain seq x y z
N MET A 1 1.11 12.73 -11.58
CA MET A 1 -0.02 11.78 -11.79
C MET A 1 -1.24 12.30 -11.06
N THR A 2 -2.38 12.36 -11.75
CA THR A 2 -3.64 12.74 -11.13
C THR A 2 -4.33 11.51 -10.53
N ILE A 3 -5.30 11.73 -9.63
CA ILE A 3 -6.10 10.64 -9.06
C ILE A 3 -6.84 9.88 -10.18
N ARG A 4 -7.30 10.60 -11.18
CA ARG A 4 -8.00 10.02 -12.34
C ARG A 4 -7.08 9.06 -13.11
N GLU A 5 -5.85 9.48 -13.39
CA GLU A 5 -4.87 8.64 -14.07
C GLU A 5 -4.53 7.41 -13.23
N PHE A 6 -4.39 7.60 -11.93
CA PHE A 6 -4.13 6.49 -11.00
C PHE A 6 -5.28 5.47 -11.05
N ASN A 7 -6.52 5.94 -11.00
CA ASN A 7 -7.68 5.06 -11.06
C ASN A 7 -7.75 4.28 -12.38
N GLU A 8 -7.44 4.94 -13.49
CA GLU A 8 -7.43 4.28 -14.80
C GLU A 8 -6.37 3.17 -14.85
N GLN A 9 -5.17 3.45 -14.35
CA GLN A 9 -4.10 2.47 -14.29
C GLN A 9 -4.45 1.31 -13.35
N PHE A 10 -5.06 1.61 -12.22
CA PHE A 10 -5.48 0.61 -11.26
C PHE A 10 -6.53 -0.33 -11.85
N GLU A 11 -7.51 0.21 -12.55
CA GLU A 11 -8.53 -0.59 -13.23
C GLU A 11 -7.91 -1.50 -14.29
N GLU A 12 -6.98 -0.97 -15.08
CA GLU A 12 -6.30 -1.75 -16.10
C GLU A 12 -5.52 -2.92 -15.50
N LEU A 13 -4.75 -2.66 -14.45
CA LEU A 13 -4.00 -3.70 -13.75
C LEU A 13 -4.95 -4.74 -13.12
N SER A 14 -6.06 -4.30 -12.56
CA SER A 14 -7.04 -5.20 -11.96
C SER A 14 -7.68 -6.14 -12.98
N ARG A 15 -7.87 -5.68 -14.22
CA ARG A 15 -8.37 -6.52 -15.31
C ARG A 15 -7.35 -7.55 -15.74
N GLN A 16 -6.06 -7.16 -15.82
CA GLN A 16 -4.99 -8.03 -16.30
C GLN A 16 -4.60 -9.09 -15.28
N PHE A 17 -4.48 -8.70 -14.01
CA PHE A 17 -3.89 -9.55 -12.97
C PHE A 17 -4.87 -9.97 -11.88
N GLY A 18 -6.05 -9.39 -11.86
CA GLY A 18 -7.01 -9.62 -10.78
C GLY A 18 -6.80 -8.66 -9.62
N LEU A 19 -7.89 -8.29 -8.97
CA LEU A 19 -7.88 -7.30 -7.89
C LEU A 19 -7.07 -7.77 -6.69
N HIS A 20 -7.19 -9.05 -6.33
CA HIS A 20 -6.44 -9.62 -5.19
C HIS A 20 -4.95 -9.48 -5.40
N ASP A 21 -4.44 -9.85 -6.58
CA ASP A 21 -3.01 -9.78 -6.89
C ASP A 21 -2.49 -8.35 -6.88
N VAL A 22 -3.27 -7.42 -7.44
CA VAL A 22 -2.90 -6.00 -7.48
C VAL A 22 -2.80 -5.43 -6.06
N LEU A 23 -3.78 -5.72 -5.20
CA LEU A 23 -3.78 -5.24 -3.82
C LEU A 23 -2.65 -5.87 -3.01
N ASN A 24 -2.38 -7.16 -3.22
CA ASN A 24 -1.28 -7.84 -2.54
C ASN A 24 0.08 -7.24 -2.93
N THR A 25 0.28 -6.97 -4.22
CA THR A 25 1.49 -6.32 -4.72
C THR A 25 1.63 -4.92 -4.14
N PHE A 26 0.55 -4.15 -4.10
CA PHE A 26 0.53 -2.82 -3.50
C PHE A 26 0.93 -2.89 -2.02
N ASN A 27 0.41 -3.87 -1.29
CA ASN A 27 0.77 -4.08 0.11
C ASN A 27 2.28 -4.35 0.28
N LEU A 28 2.87 -5.12 -0.61
CA LEU A 28 4.32 -5.37 -0.60
C LEU A 28 5.12 -4.08 -0.80
N HIS A 29 4.67 -3.21 -1.71
CA HIS A 29 5.30 -1.91 -1.90
C HIS A 29 5.21 -1.03 -0.65
N LEU A 30 4.09 -1.05 0.05
CA LEU A 30 3.96 -0.33 1.31
C LEU A 30 4.91 -0.88 2.38
N THR A 31 5.05 -2.19 2.46
CA THR A 31 5.99 -2.83 3.39
C THR A 31 7.42 -2.37 3.11
N LYS A 32 7.82 -2.36 1.84
CA LYS A 32 9.14 -1.90 1.43
C LYS A 32 9.37 -0.43 1.81
N ARG A 33 8.38 0.41 1.56
CA ARG A 33 8.48 1.84 1.90
C ARG A 33 8.63 2.05 3.40
N ILE A 34 7.86 1.33 4.21
CA ILE A 34 7.96 1.39 5.68
C ILE A 34 9.37 0.99 6.12
N HIS A 35 9.88 -0.11 5.58
CA HIS A 35 11.21 -0.61 5.90
C HIS A 35 12.30 0.41 5.55
N ASP A 36 12.22 1.01 4.37
CA ASP A 36 13.16 2.04 3.93
C ASP A 36 13.13 3.25 4.87
N LEU A 37 11.96 3.67 5.31
CA LEU A 37 11.82 4.78 6.25
C LEU A 37 12.38 4.44 7.63
N GLN A 38 12.21 3.21 8.08
CA GLN A 38 12.74 2.75 9.38
C GLN A 38 14.25 2.67 9.38
N GLU A 39 14.86 2.31 8.26
CA GLU A 39 16.32 2.22 8.12
C GLU A 39 16.98 3.53 7.75
N LYS A 40 16.20 4.52 7.35
CA LYS A 40 16.72 5.82 6.92
C LYS A 40 17.36 6.56 8.11
N ASP A 41 18.59 7.04 7.91
CA ASP A 41 19.22 7.95 8.85
C ASP A 41 18.62 9.33 8.70
N THR A 42 18.13 9.90 9.80
CA THR A 42 17.56 11.24 9.80
C THR A 42 18.46 12.17 10.57
N ASP A 43 18.80 13.32 9.97
CA ASP A 43 19.70 14.30 10.58
C ASP A 43 18.98 15.24 11.53
N THR A 44 17.67 15.41 11.38
CA THR A 44 16.89 16.33 12.19
C THR A 44 15.73 15.63 12.87
N LYS A 45 15.32 16.18 14.01
CA LYS A 45 14.18 15.69 14.76
C LYS A 45 12.87 15.88 13.98
N GLU A 46 12.77 16.94 13.17
CA GLU A 46 11.60 17.21 12.35
C GLU A 46 11.44 16.14 11.28
N GLU A 47 12.51 15.78 10.59
CA GLU A 47 12.47 14.69 9.60
C GLU A 47 12.08 13.37 10.24
N TYR A 48 12.61 13.08 11.42
CA TYR A 48 12.27 11.86 12.14
C TYR A 48 10.78 11.80 12.48
N ASN A 49 10.22 12.90 12.95
CA ASN A 49 8.79 12.98 13.28
C ASN A 49 7.91 12.84 12.03
N ASP A 50 8.32 13.44 10.91
CA ASP A 50 7.59 13.32 9.63
C ASP A 50 7.64 11.88 9.12
N ASP A 51 8.79 11.22 9.23
CA ASP A 51 8.94 9.83 8.82
C ASP A 51 8.08 8.89 9.68
N LEU A 52 8.02 9.13 11.00
CA LEU A 52 7.15 8.35 11.88
C LEU A 52 5.68 8.52 11.52
N ARG A 53 5.27 9.73 11.17
CA ARG A 53 3.89 10.00 10.75
C ARG A 53 3.58 9.28 9.44
N GLU A 54 4.51 9.28 8.50
CA GLU A 54 4.33 8.55 7.24
C GLU A 54 4.26 7.05 7.48
N ILE A 55 5.10 6.51 8.36
CA ILE A 55 5.06 5.09 8.72
C ILE A 55 3.70 4.73 9.31
N ASP A 56 3.19 5.52 10.24
CA ASP A 56 1.87 5.27 10.84
C ASP A 56 0.76 5.26 9.78
N ASN A 57 0.80 6.20 8.84
CA ASN A 57 -0.17 6.26 7.76
C ASN A 57 -0.08 5.04 6.85
N LEU A 58 1.13 4.61 6.51
CA LEU A 58 1.35 3.44 5.66
C LEU A 58 0.90 2.16 6.36
N GLU A 59 1.17 2.02 7.66
CA GLU A 59 0.71 0.87 8.44
C GLU A 59 -0.82 0.81 8.49
N TYR A 60 -1.46 1.96 8.66
CA TYR A 60 -2.92 2.04 8.62
C TYR A 60 -3.46 1.56 7.26
N LEU A 61 -2.87 2.04 6.17
CA LEU A 61 -3.25 1.60 4.82
C LEU A 61 -3.07 0.10 4.65
N GLN A 62 -1.97 -0.46 5.14
CA GLN A 62 -1.73 -1.91 5.08
C GLN A 62 -2.83 -2.69 5.81
N GLU A 63 -3.23 -2.21 6.98
CA GLU A 63 -4.28 -2.83 7.75
C GLU A 63 -5.60 -2.86 6.96
N GLN A 64 -5.94 -1.74 6.32
CA GLN A 64 -7.14 -1.66 5.49
C GLN A 64 -7.06 -2.60 4.28
N ILE A 65 -5.90 -2.68 3.64
CA ILE A 65 -5.69 -3.58 2.49
C ILE A 65 -5.86 -5.03 2.92
N VAL A 66 -5.31 -5.42 4.06
CA VAL A 66 -5.45 -6.79 4.58
C VAL A 66 -6.92 -7.13 4.83
N LEU A 67 -7.69 -6.20 5.39
CA LEU A 67 -9.13 -6.40 5.60
C LEU A 67 -9.87 -6.59 4.27
N VAL A 68 -9.53 -5.80 3.26
CA VAL A 68 -10.12 -5.93 1.92
C VAL A 68 -9.74 -7.26 1.29
N LEU A 69 -8.46 -7.66 1.38
CA LEU A 69 -8.00 -8.95 0.86
C LEU A 69 -8.74 -10.12 1.50
N ASN A 70 -8.94 -10.07 2.81
CA ASN A 70 -9.70 -11.10 3.53
C ASN A 70 -11.14 -11.15 3.05
N GLY A 71 -11.76 -10.00 2.82
CA GLY A 71 -13.11 -9.90 2.29
C GLY A 71 -13.20 -10.50 0.90
N LEU A 72 -12.24 -10.20 0.02
CA LEU A 72 -12.18 -10.74 -1.34
C LEU A 72 -12.01 -12.27 -1.31
N THR A 73 -11.17 -12.78 -0.41
CA THR A 73 -10.99 -14.21 -0.25
C THR A 73 -12.30 -14.90 0.13
N LYS A 74 -13.06 -14.33 1.05
CA LYS A 74 -14.36 -14.88 1.48
C LYS A 74 -15.38 -14.85 0.35
N LEU A 75 -15.30 -13.87 -0.54
CA LEU A 75 -16.22 -13.75 -1.69
C LEU A 75 -15.76 -14.59 -2.90
N GLY A 76 -14.61 -15.24 -2.83
CA GLY A 76 -14.12 -16.06 -3.91
C GLY A 76 -13.37 -15.31 -5.02
N TYR A 77 -12.91 -14.10 -4.76
CA TYR A 77 -12.14 -13.29 -5.72
C TYR A 77 -10.65 -13.61 -5.69
N VAL A 78 -10.26 -14.76 -5.21
CA VAL A 78 -8.88 -15.23 -5.22
C VAL A 78 -8.60 -15.94 -6.54
N LYS A 79 -7.51 -15.56 -7.16
CA LYS A 79 -7.00 -16.31 -8.30
C LYS A 79 -5.81 -17.16 -7.90
#